data_6e7fa19e7abb49233b55af31e63980ad
#
_entry.id   6e7fa19e7abb49233b55af31e63980ad
#
_cell.length_a   1.000
_cell.length_b   1.000
_cell.length_c   1.000
_cell.angle_alpha   90.00
_cell.angle_beta   90.00
_cell.angle_gamma   90.00
#
_symmetry.space_group_name_H-M   'P 1'
#
loop_
_entity.id
_entity.type
_entity.pdbx_description
1 polymer ?
#
loop_
_entity_poly.entity_id
_entity_poly.type
_entity_poly.pdbx_seq_one_letter_code
_entity_poly.pdbx_strand_id
1 'polypeptide(L)'
;MKYKMNIAGLDRELPLCRVSDDFYIGAFIMFGDAEITVACARELLARAPKDYDYLLTAEAKSIPLIHEMARQSGAKTYFVARKGMKVYLTDAIHVTVHSITTQHEQDLYLGGEDAALIRGKRILIVDDVISTGESLKAMEELVEKAGGTVAGRMAVLAEGDAQNRSDIVYLQKLPVFNADGTVKA
;
A
#
# COMPACT_ATOMS: atom_id res chain seq x y z
N MET A 1 -16.84 17.47 4.88
CA MET A 1 -17.37 16.32 5.67
C MET A 1 -16.20 15.45 6.13
N LYS A 2 -16.37 14.74 7.25
CA LYS A 2 -15.34 13.84 7.80
C LYS A 2 -16.02 12.55 8.28
N TYR A 3 -15.30 11.45 8.15
CA TYR A 3 -15.70 10.14 8.65
C TYR A 3 -14.83 9.74 9.84
N LYS A 4 -15.47 9.37 10.95
CA LYS A 4 -14.77 8.92 12.15
C LYS A 4 -14.60 7.41 12.12
N MET A 5 -13.39 6.94 12.35
CA MET A 5 -13.13 5.51 12.48
C MET A 5 -11.97 5.23 13.45
N ASN A 6 -11.98 4.04 14.02
CA ASN A 6 -10.89 3.55 14.84
C ASN A 6 -9.93 2.74 13.96
N ILE A 7 -8.65 3.10 13.95
CA ILE A 7 -7.61 2.43 13.18
C ILE A 7 -6.49 2.05 14.15
N ALA A 8 -6.18 0.77 14.22
CA ALA A 8 -5.15 0.24 15.12
C ALA A 8 -5.30 0.70 16.60
N GLY A 9 -6.53 0.86 17.07
CA GLY A 9 -6.85 1.32 18.42
C GLY A 9 -6.90 2.84 18.61
N LEU A 10 -6.67 3.62 17.56
CA LEU A 10 -6.65 5.08 17.58
C LEU A 10 -7.82 5.66 16.79
N ASP A 11 -8.52 6.62 17.38
CA ASP A 11 -9.60 7.31 16.69
C ASP A 11 -9.04 8.38 15.75
N ARG A 12 -9.52 8.36 14.49
CA ARG A 12 -9.15 9.34 13.44
C ARG A 12 -10.38 9.85 12.71
N GLU A 13 -10.28 11.07 12.21
CA GLU A 13 -11.29 11.68 11.34
C GLU A 13 -10.72 11.82 9.93
N LEU A 14 -11.24 11.05 8.99
CA LEU A 14 -10.82 11.08 7.60
C LEU A 14 -11.63 12.11 6.82
N PRO A 15 -11.01 13.06 6.12
CA PRO A 15 -11.71 13.94 5.20
C PRO A 15 -12.41 13.14 4.11
N LEU A 16 -13.67 13.47 3.81
CA LEU A 16 -14.37 12.90 2.66
C LEU A 16 -14.04 13.73 1.41
N CYS A 17 -13.42 13.09 0.45
CA CYS A 17 -12.98 13.69 -0.81
C CYS A 17 -13.87 13.23 -1.95
N ARG A 18 -14.36 14.19 -2.75
CA ARG A 18 -15.19 13.93 -3.93
C ARG A 18 -14.33 13.29 -5.04
N VAL A 19 -14.82 12.19 -5.59
CA VAL A 19 -14.29 11.54 -6.78
C VAL A 19 -15.18 11.80 -7.98
N SER A 20 -16.51 11.68 -7.80
CA SER A 20 -17.52 12.04 -8.79
C SER A 20 -18.72 12.72 -8.10
N ASP A 21 -19.79 12.99 -8.83
CA ASP A 21 -20.97 13.70 -8.29
C ASP A 21 -21.67 12.93 -7.16
N ASP A 22 -21.63 11.60 -7.22
CA ASP A 22 -22.30 10.68 -6.30
C ASP A 22 -21.34 9.73 -5.57
N PHE A 23 -20.03 9.96 -5.68
CA PHE A 23 -19.01 9.07 -5.12
C PHE A 23 -17.91 9.82 -4.39
N TYR A 24 -17.76 9.51 -3.10
CA TYR A 24 -16.74 10.07 -2.22
C TYR A 24 -15.95 8.97 -1.55
N ILE A 25 -14.68 9.25 -1.26
CA ILE A 25 -13.75 8.38 -0.53
C ILE A 25 -13.29 9.03 0.76
N GLY A 26 -12.95 8.22 1.76
CA GLY A 26 -12.27 8.68 2.98
C GLY A 26 -10.77 8.80 2.72
N ALA A 27 -10.22 10.01 2.77
CA ALA A 27 -8.80 10.22 2.53
C ALA A 27 -7.99 9.80 3.76
N PHE A 28 -7.39 8.61 3.71
CA PHE A 28 -6.42 8.15 4.71
C PHE A 28 -5.02 8.58 4.29
N ILE A 29 -4.41 9.46 5.09
CA ILE A 29 -3.07 10.01 4.84
C ILE A 29 -2.25 9.85 6.10
N MET A 30 -1.18 9.05 6.03
CA MET A 30 -0.30 8.77 7.16
C MET A 30 0.80 9.82 7.34
N PHE A 31 1.02 10.69 6.34
CA PHE A 31 2.05 11.72 6.42
C PHE A 31 1.82 12.67 7.61
N GLY A 32 2.83 12.82 8.47
CA GLY A 32 2.79 13.67 9.63
C GLY A 32 2.11 13.06 10.87
N ASP A 33 1.46 11.89 10.74
CA ASP A 33 0.84 11.18 11.86
C ASP A 33 1.74 10.02 12.32
N ALA A 34 2.72 10.35 13.16
CA ALA A 34 3.67 9.36 13.68
C ALA A 34 2.98 8.33 14.59
N GLU A 35 1.98 8.73 15.37
CA GLU A 35 1.27 7.85 16.29
C GLU A 35 0.53 6.73 15.54
N ILE A 36 -0.24 7.09 14.51
CA ILE A 36 -0.97 6.10 13.69
C ILE A 36 0.01 5.19 12.93
N THR A 37 1.12 5.74 12.45
CA THR A 37 2.15 4.98 11.74
C THR A 37 2.74 3.87 12.63
N VAL A 38 3.11 4.22 13.87
CA VAL A 38 3.65 3.26 14.84
C VAL A 38 2.63 2.19 15.20
N ALA A 39 1.38 2.57 15.45
CA ALA A 39 0.32 1.64 15.82
C ALA A 39 -0.02 0.69 14.66
N CYS A 40 -0.18 1.20 13.43
CA CYS A 40 -0.47 0.39 12.25
C CYS A 40 0.67 -0.58 11.92
N ALA A 41 1.92 -0.13 12.01
CA ALA A 41 3.08 -1.00 11.79
C ALA A 41 3.09 -2.18 12.77
N ARG A 42 2.86 -1.93 14.06
CA ARG A 42 2.76 -2.98 15.08
C ARG A 42 1.67 -3.99 14.78
N GLU A 43 0.46 -3.52 14.48
CA GLU A 43 -0.69 -4.38 14.23
C GLU A 43 -0.53 -5.20 12.94
N LEU A 44 0.08 -4.62 11.89
CA LEU A 44 0.37 -5.36 10.66
C LEU A 44 1.46 -6.40 10.89
N LEU A 45 2.55 -6.09 11.60
CA LEU A 45 3.59 -7.05 11.92
C LEU A 45 3.07 -8.24 12.75
N ALA A 46 2.13 -8.00 13.66
CA ALA A 46 1.49 -9.07 14.43
C ALA A 46 0.69 -10.05 13.54
N ARG A 47 0.27 -9.63 12.36
CA ARG A 47 -0.52 -10.41 11.39
C ARG A 47 0.30 -10.86 10.17
N ALA A 48 1.54 -10.39 10.06
CA ALA A 48 2.40 -10.70 8.92
C ALA A 48 2.78 -12.19 8.88
N PRO A 49 2.93 -12.78 7.68
CA PRO A 49 3.53 -14.08 7.55
C PRO A 49 4.94 -14.07 8.14
N LYS A 50 5.40 -15.20 8.68
CA LYS A 50 6.72 -15.25 9.32
C LYS A 50 7.87 -15.49 8.34
N ASP A 51 7.55 -15.90 7.13
CA ASP A 51 8.48 -16.40 6.14
C ASP A 51 8.64 -15.47 4.94
N TYR A 52 8.89 -14.19 5.19
CA TYR A 52 9.30 -13.22 4.16
C TYR A 52 10.74 -12.73 4.43
N ASP A 53 11.43 -12.33 3.35
CA ASP A 53 12.81 -11.81 3.41
C ASP A 53 12.82 -10.28 3.49
N TYR A 54 11.98 -9.62 2.70
CA TYR A 54 11.96 -8.16 2.58
C TYR A 54 10.55 -7.60 2.47
N LEU A 55 10.44 -6.31 2.79
CA LEU A 55 9.23 -5.51 2.63
C LEU A 55 9.32 -4.67 1.35
N LEU A 56 8.21 -4.53 0.62
CA LEU A 56 8.08 -3.65 -0.54
C LEU A 56 6.82 -2.81 -0.43
N THR A 57 6.91 -1.54 -0.77
CA THR A 57 5.76 -0.65 -0.98
C THR A 57 5.91 0.19 -2.23
N ALA A 58 4.83 0.86 -2.65
CA ALA A 58 4.87 1.88 -3.70
C ALA A 58 4.96 3.30 -3.11
N GLU A 59 5.60 4.19 -3.85
CA GLU A 59 5.59 5.63 -3.56
C GLU A 59 4.13 6.15 -3.56
N ALA A 60 3.65 7.00 -2.61
CA ALA A 60 4.49 7.60 -1.59
C ALA A 60 3.93 7.44 -0.17
N LYS A 61 2.58 7.30 -0.01
CA LYS A 61 1.90 7.42 1.30
C LYS A 61 2.29 6.34 2.31
N SER A 62 2.63 5.16 1.83
CA SER A 62 3.01 4.00 2.65
C SER A 62 4.48 3.99 3.08
N ILE A 63 5.31 4.97 2.62
CA ILE A 63 6.72 5.02 2.99
C ILE A 63 6.95 5.13 4.50
N PRO A 64 6.24 5.99 5.26
CA PRO A 64 6.37 6.01 6.72
C PRO A 64 6.03 4.66 7.36
N LEU A 65 4.98 4.00 6.87
CA LEU A 65 4.53 2.70 7.37
C LEU A 65 5.58 1.62 7.19
N ILE A 66 6.11 1.47 5.98
CA ILE A 66 7.10 0.41 5.70
C ILE A 66 8.41 0.66 6.44
N HIS A 67 8.83 1.93 6.58
CA HIS A 67 9.99 2.29 7.39
C HIS A 67 9.80 1.85 8.83
N GLU A 68 8.64 2.15 9.42
CA GLU A 68 8.35 1.81 10.80
C GLU A 68 8.19 0.29 10.99
N MET A 69 7.59 -0.42 10.02
CA MET A 69 7.55 -1.88 10.03
C MET A 69 8.96 -2.48 10.00
N ALA A 70 9.84 -1.98 9.15
CA ALA A 70 11.25 -2.41 9.11
C ALA A 70 11.95 -2.14 10.44
N ARG A 71 11.78 -0.95 11.02
CA ARG A 71 12.35 -0.59 12.31
C ARG A 71 11.89 -1.53 13.43
N GLN A 72 10.58 -1.78 13.53
CA GLN A 72 10.01 -2.64 14.58
C GLN A 72 10.39 -4.11 14.42
N SER A 73 10.48 -4.61 13.19
CA SER A 73 10.89 -6.00 12.91
C SER A 73 12.41 -6.22 12.98
N GLY A 74 13.21 -5.15 13.07
CA GLY A 74 14.68 -5.22 13.03
C GLY A 74 15.25 -5.44 11.62
N ALA A 75 14.41 -5.31 10.56
CA ALA A 75 14.89 -5.39 9.19
C ALA A 75 15.81 -4.21 8.86
N LYS A 76 16.91 -4.49 8.15
CA LYS A 76 17.89 -3.45 7.77
C LYS A 76 17.55 -2.77 6.45
N THR A 77 16.69 -3.37 5.64
CA THR A 77 16.39 -2.94 4.28
C THR A 77 14.92 -3.19 3.97
N TYR A 78 14.32 -2.28 3.24
CA TYR A 78 13.01 -2.39 2.60
C TYR A 78 13.07 -1.70 1.24
N PHE A 79 12.13 -1.99 0.35
CA PHE A 79 12.12 -1.44 -1.00
C PHE A 79 10.92 -0.51 -1.23
N VAL A 80 11.14 0.51 -2.06
CA VAL A 80 10.10 1.46 -2.48
C VAL A 80 10.05 1.53 -4.00
N ALA A 81 8.99 0.98 -4.60
CA ALA A 81 8.72 1.13 -6.02
C ALA A 81 8.35 2.60 -6.32
N ARG A 82 9.05 3.21 -7.27
CA ARG A 82 8.93 4.64 -7.60
C ARG A 82 7.92 4.86 -8.71
N LYS A 83 7.12 5.91 -8.60
CA LYS A 83 6.11 6.29 -9.62
C LYS A 83 6.70 7.03 -10.84
N GLY A 84 7.99 7.07 -10.95
CA GLY A 84 8.69 7.68 -12.07
C GLY A 84 10.17 7.39 -12.03
N MET A 85 10.77 7.34 -13.23
CA MET A 85 12.21 7.15 -13.36
C MET A 85 12.98 8.28 -12.67
N LYS A 86 14.01 7.92 -11.91
CA LYS A 86 14.90 8.86 -11.24
C LYS A 86 16.32 8.69 -11.76
N VAL A 87 17.07 9.77 -11.81
CA VAL A 87 18.45 9.78 -12.35
C VAL A 87 19.40 8.81 -11.62
N TYR A 88 19.08 8.47 -10.38
CA TYR A 88 19.87 7.54 -9.56
C TYR A 88 19.42 6.07 -9.68
N LEU A 89 18.35 5.78 -10.41
CA LEU A 89 17.90 4.40 -10.67
C LEU A 89 18.63 3.87 -11.90
N THR A 90 19.78 3.25 -11.69
CA THR A 90 20.52 2.56 -12.76
C THR A 90 19.94 1.17 -13.01
N ASP A 91 19.95 0.73 -14.27
CA ASP A 91 19.46 -0.60 -14.71
C ASP A 91 18.07 -0.93 -14.17
N ALA A 92 17.21 0.10 -14.08
CA ALA A 92 15.89 -0.02 -13.51
C ALA A 92 14.98 -0.96 -14.31
N ILE A 93 14.25 -1.79 -13.60
CA ILE A 93 13.09 -2.49 -14.16
C ILE A 93 11.83 -1.66 -13.90
N HIS A 94 10.83 -1.78 -14.76
CA HIS A 94 9.55 -1.10 -14.60
C HIS A 94 8.39 -1.99 -15.07
N VAL A 95 7.21 -1.65 -14.56
CA VAL A 95 5.92 -2.23 -14.97
C VAL A 95 4.96 -1.07 -15.20
N THR A 96 4.22 -1.13 -16.31
CA THR A 96 3.15 -0.19 -16.63
C THR A 96 1.81 -0.86 -16.35
N VAL A 97 1.00 -0.27 -15.48
CA VAL A 97 -0.36 -0.73 -15.22
C VAL A 97 -1.35 0.22 -15.88
N HIS A 98 -2.19 -0.36 -16.72
CA HIS A 98 -3.30 0.35 -17.34
C HIS A 98 -4.51 0.29 -16.41
N SER A 99 -4.87 1.42 -15.82
CA SER A 99 -6.12 1.52 -15.08
C SER A 99 -7.31 1.49 -16.03
N ILE A 100 -8.24 0.57 -15.78
CA ILE A 100 -9.50 0.48 -16.55
C ILE A 100 -10.41 1.68 -16.24
N THR A 101 -10.23 2.31 -15.08
CA THR A 101 -11.10 3.38 -14.56
C THR A 101 -10.58 4.79 -14.78
N THR A 102 -9.28 4.96 -15.02
CA THR A 102 -8.63 6.25 -15.31
C THR A 102 -7.77 6.13 -16.54
N GLN A 103 -7.81 7.13 -17.43
CA GLN A 103 -6.98 7.19 -18.65
C GLN A 103 -5.47 7.41 -18.34
N HIS A 104 -5.03 7.10 -17.12
CA HIS A 104 -3.65 7.29 -16.70
C HIS A 104 -2.95 5.95 -16.54
N GLU A 105 -1.92 5.75 -17.36
CA GLU A 105 -0.93 4.72 -17.15
C GLU A 105 -0.15 5.04 -15.87
N GLN A 106 0.03 4.05 -15.02
CA GLN A 106 0.85 4.19 -13.81
C GLN A 106 2.07 3.28 -13.95
N ASP A 107 3.24 3.91 -14.09
CA ASP A 107 4.50 3.18 -14.07
C ASP A 107 5.01 3.03 -12.63
N LEU A 108 5.51 1.85 -12.32
CA LEU A 108 6.31 1.60 -11.13
C LEU A 108 7.70 1.11 -11.52
N TYR A 109 8.71 1.66 -10.87
CA TYR A 109 10.13 1.41 -11.13
C TYR A 109 10.84 0.86 -9.89
N LEU A 110 11.74 -0.10 -10.10
CA LEU A 110 12.75 -0.51 -9.11
C LEU A 110 14.13 -0.36 -9.71
N GLY A 111 15.09 0.12 -8.93
CA GLY A 111 16.50 0.15 -9.33
C GLY A 111 17.07 -1.24 -9.54
N GLY A 112 18.06 -1.37 -10.40
CA GLY A 112 18.69 -2.67 -10.70
C GLY A 112 19.32 -3.33 -9.47
N GLU A 113 19.91 -2.55 -8.56
CA GLU A 113 20.46 -3.06 -7.30
C GLU A 113 19.35 -3.64 -6.41
N ASP A 114 18.21 -2.95 -6.26
CA ASP A 114 17.06 -3.43 -5.50
C ASP A 114 16.48 -4.70 -6.13
N ALA A 115 16.33 -4.71 -7.46
CA ALA A 115 15.86 -5.89 -8.20
C ALA A 115 16.79 -7.10 -8.03
N ALA A 116 18.10 -6.87 -7.99
CA ALA A 116 19.08 -7.93 -7.75
C ALA A 116 18.94 -8.52 -6.33
N LEU A 117 18.66 -7.69 -5.31
CA LEU A 117 18.40 -8.14 -3.94
C LEU A 117 17.08 -8.91 -3.80
N ILE A 118 16.08 -8.59 -4.59
CA ILE A 118 14.77 -9.25 -4.61
C ILE A 118 14.84 -10.64 -5.25
N ARG A 119 15.78 -10.88 -6.15
CA ARG A 119 15.90 -12.15 -6.89
C ARG A 119 15.98 -13.35 -5.96
N GLY A 120 15.07 -14.32 -6.15
CA GLY A 120 14.98 -15.54 -5.33
C GLY A 120 14.49 -15.31 -3.91
N LYS A 121 13.96 -14.11 -3.58
CA LYS A 121 13.49 -13.72 -2.26
C LYS A 121 11.98 -13.70 -2.17
N ARG A 122 11.49 -13.80 -0.94
CA ARG A 122 10.07 -13.75 -0.59
C ARG A 122 9.73 -12.33 -0.12
N ILE A 123 8.86 -11.67 -0.81
CA ILE A 123 8.56 -10.25 -0.61
C ILE A 123 7.18 -10.07 0.00
N LEU A 124 7.11 -9.35 1.12
CA LEU A 124 5.86 -8.91 1.72
C LEU A 124 5.51 -7.52 1.19
N ILE A 125 4.43 -7.45 0.43
CA ILE A 125 3.93 -6.18 -0.11
C ILE A 125 3.05 -5.50 0.92
N VAL A 126 3.29 -4.22 1.16
CA VAL A 126 2.56 -3.40 2.15
C VAL A 126 2.10 -2.10 1.51
N ASP A 127 0.83 -1.73 1.75
CA ASP A 127 0.28 -0.44 1.31
C ASP A 127 -0.50 0.25 2.44
N ASP A 128 -0.82 1.53 2.30
CA ASP A 128 -1.71 2.23 3.22
C ASP A 128 -3.17 1.85 2.97
N VAL A 129 -3.62 1.89 1.73
CA VAL A 129 -4.99 1.54 1.31
C VAL A 129 -4.94 0.69 0.05
N ILE A 130 -5.55 -0.49 0.08
CA ILE A 130 -5.85 -1.26 -1.12
C ILE A 130 -7.32 -1.01 -1.48
N SER A 131 -7.56 -0.50 -2.69
CA SER A 131 -8.88 -0.18 -3.25
C SER A 131 -9.13 -1.04 -4.50
N THR A 132 -8.82 -0.55 -5.70
CA THR A 132 -8.97 -1.33 -6.95
C THR A 132 -7.94 -2.46 -7.07
N GLY A 133 -6.83 -2.33 -6.38
CA GLY A 133 -5.74 -3.31 -6.43
C GLY A 133 -4.76 -3.11 -7.59
N GLU A 134 -4.89 -2.05 -8.38
CA GLU A 134 -3.98 -1.77 -9.51
C GLU A 134 -2.54 -1.56 -9.05
N SER A 135 -2.32 -0.72 -8.02
CA SER A 135 -0.98 -0.53 -7.44
C SER A 135 -0.41 -1.81 -6.87
N LEU A 136 -1.25 -2.62 -6.22
CA LEU A 136 -0.86 -3.93 -5.70
C LEU A 136 -0.41 -4.86 -6.84
N LYS A 137 -1.18 -4.96 -7.92
CA LYS A 137 -0.85 -5.75 -9.10
C LYS A 137 0.47 -5.30 -9.72
N ALA A 138 0.70 -3.99 -9.85
CA ALA A 138 1.97 -3.46 -10.35
C ALA A 138 3.15 -3.87 -9.47
N MET A 139 3.00 -3.83 -8.15
CA MET A 139 4.04 -4.28 -7.23
C MET A 139 4.30 -5.78 -7.34
N GLU A 140 3.27 -6.59 -7.52
CA GLU A 140 3.40 -8.03 -7.75
C GLU A 140 4.19 -8.33 -9.03
N GLU A 141 3.83 -7.67 -10.12
CA GLU A 141 4.52 -7.82 -11.41
C GLU A 141 6.00 -7.36 -11.33
N LEU A 142 6.30 -6.30 -10.55
CA LEU A 142 7.69 -5.89 -10.29
C LEU A 142 8.47 -6.95 -9.53
N VAL A 143 7.88 -7.54 -8.50
CA VAL A 143 8.51 -8.63 -7.73
C VAL A 143 8.82 -9.83 -8.63
N GLU A 144 7.86 -10.24 -9.45
CA GLU A 144 8.02 -11.34 -10.40
C GLU A 144 9.09 -11.03 -11.45
N LYS A 145 9.08 -9.82 -12.02
CA LYS A 145 10.06 -9.34 -12.98
C LYS A 145 11.48 -9.28 -12.40
N ALA A 146 11.61 -8.96 -11.11
CA ALA A 146 12.87 -9.04 -10.39
C ALA A 146 13.33 -10.49 -10.09
N GLY A 147 12.47 -11.49 -10.30
CA GLY A 147 12.73 -12.89 -9.98
C GLY A 147 12.49 -13.25 -8.53
N GLY A 148 11.70 -12.47 -7.80
CA GLY A 148 11.22 -12.75 -6.45
C GLY A 148 9.87 -13.47 -6.44
N THR A 149 9.37 -13.76 -5.24
CA THR A 149 8.03 -14.31 -5.00
C THR A 149 7.28 -13.48 -3.97
N VAL A 150 5.98 -13.29 -4.17
CA VAL A 150 5.13 -12.56 -3.21
C VAL A 150 4.80 -13.48 -2.04
N ALA A 151 5.28 -13.14 -0.84
CA ALA A 151 5.01 -13.87 0.40
C ALA A 151 3.65 -13.52 1.02
N GLY A 152 3.18 -12.31 0.78
CA GLY A 152 1.91 -11.81 1.30
C GLY A 152 1.62 -10.39 0.84
N ARG A 153 0.39 -9.96 1.09
CA ARG A 153 -0.15 -8.66 0.71
C ARG A 153 -0.85 -8.06 1.90
N MET A 154 -0.46 -6.87 2.32
CA MET A 154 -0.99 -6.23 3.51
C MET A 154 -1.34 -4.77 3.26
N ALA A 155 -2.36 -4.29 3.96
CA ALA A 155 -2.68 -2.87 3.99
C ALA A 155 -3.22 -2.45 5.36
N VAL A 156 -3.15 -1.16 5.66
CA VAL A 156 -3.85 -0.64 6.83
C VAL A 156 -5.36 -0.73 6.59
N LEU A 157 -5.82 -0.26 5.44
CA LEU A 157 -7.25 -0.24 5.09
C LEU A 157 -7.52 -0.97 3.76
N ALA A 158 -8.65 -1.66 3.70
CA ALA A 158 -9.23 -2.17 2.46
C ALA A 158 -10.49 -1.37 2.10
N GLU A 159 -10.51 -0.77 0.91
CA GLU A 159 -11.59 0.08 0.43
C GLU A 159 -12.39 -0.61 -0.68
N GLY A 160 -13.70 -0.41 -0.70
CA GLY A 160 -14.58 -0.95 -1.75
C GLY A 160 -14.47 -2.46 -1.89
N ASP A 161 -14.28 -2.96 -3.11
CA ASP A 161 -14.24 -4.40 -3.42
C ASP A 161 -13.03 -5.12 -2.79
N ALA A 162 -11.96 -4.40 -2.46
CA ALA A 162 -10.82 -4.97 -1.75
C ALA A 162 -11.18 -5.58 -0.39
N GLN A 163 -12.28 -5.12 0.23
CA GLN A 163 -12.78 -5.65 1.51
C GLN A 163 -13.22 -7.11 1.42
N ASN A 164 -13.49 -7.64 0.23
CA ASN A 164 -13.96 -8.99 -0.02
C ASN A 164 -12.84 -9.94 -0.46
N ARG A 165 -11.63 -9.44 -0.61
CA ARG A 165 -10.46 -10.23 -1.02
C ARG A 165 -9.94 -11.06 0.14
N SER A 166 -9.73 -12.36 -0.10
CA SER A 166 -9.18 -13.31 0.89
C SER A 166 -7.65 -13.43 0.83
N ASP A 167 -7.03 -12.86 -0.21
CA ASP A 167 -5.58 -12.93 -0.45
C ASP A 167 -4.81 -11.73 0.10
N ILE A 168 -5.51 -10.77 0.74
CA ILE A 168 -4.91 -9.63 1.43
C ILE A 168 -5.21 -9.65 2.92
N VAL A 169 -4.27 -9.16 3.73
CA VAL A 169 -4.44 -8.93 5.16
C VAL A 169 -4.55 -7.43 5.40
N TYR A 170 -5.60 -6.99 6.06
CA TYR A 170 -5.80 -5.58 6.40
C TYR A 170 -6.29 -5.40 7.83
N LEU A 171 -6.13 -4.18 8.38
CA LEU A 171 -6.52 -3.89 9.75
C LEU A 171 -8.01 -3.55 9.84
N GLN A 172 -8.51 -2.70 8.93
CA GLN A 172 -9.88 -2.21 8.95
C GLN A 172 -10.45 -2.03 7.54
N LYS A 173 -11.78 -2.12 7.44
CA LYS A 173 -12.53 -1.80 6.23
C LYS A 173 -12.73 -0.29 6.12
N LEU A 174 -12.42 0.29 4.96
CA LEU A 174 -12.73 1.68 4.65
C LEU A 174 -13.95 1.73 3.74
N PRO A 175 -15.10 2.24 4.20
CA PRO A 175 -16.26 2.37 3.34
C PRO A 175 -16.06 3.43 2.26
N VAL A 176 -16.85 3.36 1.22
CA VAL A 176 -17.04 4.43 0.25
C VAL A 176 -18.35 5.19 0.57
N PHE A 177 -18.52 6.40 0.07
CA PHE A 177 -19.55 7.31 0.55
C PHE A 177 -20.38 7.91 -0.59
N ASN A 178 -21.62 8.23 -0.28
CA ASN A 178 -22.50 9.05 -1.10
C ASN A 178 -22.15 10.54 -0.96
N ALA A 179 -22.71 11.39 -1.83
CA ALA A 179 -22.48 12.84 -1.83
C ALA A 179 -22.89 13.54 -0.52
N ASP A 180 -23.83 12.98 0.22
CA ASP A 180 -24.26 13.48 1.53
C ASP A 180 -23.39 13.03 2.71
N GLY A 181 -22.38 12.20 2.45
CA GLY A 181 -21.46 11.67 3.45
C GLY A 181 -21.93 10.38 4.14
N THR A 182 -23.08 9.82 3.73
CA THR A 182 -23.52 8.51 4.22
C THR A 182 -22.69 7.39 3.58
N VAL A 183 -22.51 6.28 4.30
CA VAL A 183 -21.84 5.11 3.75
C VAL A 183 -22.63 4.55 2.58
N LYS A 184 -21.95 4.32 1.46
CA LYS A 184 -22.56 3.72 0.28
C LYS A 184 -22.69 2.21 0.51
N ALA A 185 -23.91 1.69 0.29
CA ALA A 185 -24.21 0.27 0.47
C ALA A 185 -23.58 -0.61 -0.64
#